data_a39fe3c43d1321abb14eecca717dfd9d
#
_entry.id   a39fe3c43d1321abb14eecca717dfd9d
#
_cell.length_a   1.000
_cell.length_b   1.000
_cell.length_c   1.000
_cell.angle_alpha   90.00
_cell.angle_beta   90.00
_cell.angle_gamma   90.00
#
_symmetry.space_group_name_H-M   'P 1'
#
loop_
_entity.id
_entity.type
_entity.pdbx_description
1 polymer ?
#
loop_
_entity_poly.entity_id
_entity_poly.type
_entity_poly.pdbx_seq_one_letter_code
_entity_poly.pdbx_strand_id
1 'polypeptide(L)'
;MRHVGYINNAQNIDIINKGLPQLKQLQCHTIYIEDKEDKERLAWKRFVSELGEGDVAILLSFNNAFKSFSDLMFFLKLCSGKRIRIISVQDALDSSDELFPHQGTQCILSAIAGMSTKNAGEYDDFEAELISEKRKEKKLKKYRMVINMYNAGYSIREIMSKTGYRGKSNIYRVLHMYNVELGYPTMVRTRPFEGNVIQRNL
;
A
#
# COMPACT_ATOMS: atom_id res chain seq x y z
N MET A 1 5.91 -15.27 -10.13
CA MET A 1 4.59 -15.57 -9.54
C MET A 1 4.84 -16.27 -8.22
N ARG A 2 4.63 -15.58 -7.10
CA ARG A 2 4.83 -16.12 -5.75
C ARG A 2 3.48 -16.42 -5.13
N HIS A 3 3.39 -17.50 -4.38
CA HIS A 3 2.22 -17.85 -3.60
C HIS A 3 2.40 -17.33 -2.18
N VAL A 4 1.57 -16.40 -1.76
CA VAL A 4 1.64 -15.79 -0.43
C VAL A 4 0.35 -16.09 0.31
N GLY A 5 0.47 -16.74 1.47
CA GLY A 5 -0.66 -17.18 2.27
C GLY A 5 -0.93 -16.27 3.46
N TYR A 6 -2.21 -16.19 3.88
CA TYR A 6 -2.62 -15.49 5.09
C TYR A 6 -3.66 -16.30 5.89
N ILE A 7 -3.46 -16.37 7.20
CA ILE A 7 -4.38 -16.98 8.16
C ILE A 7 -4.55 -16.03 9.36
N ASN A 8 -5.80 -15.78 9.73
CA ASN A 8 -6.13 -15.05 10.94
C ASN A 8 -6.44 -16.05 12.07
N ASN A 9 -5.62 -16.05 13.13
CA ASN A 9 -5.77 -16.94 14.29
C ASN A 9 -6.69 -16.37 15.38
N ALA A 10 -7.25 -15.18 15.18
CA ALA A 10 -8.02 -14.49 16.22
C ALA A 10 -9.25 -15.28 16.70
N GLN A 11 -9.75 -16.24 15.93
CA GLN A 11 -11.02 -16.93 16.22
C GLN A 11 -10.85 -18.27 16.92
N ASN A 12 -9.84 -19.09 16.59
CA ASN A 12 -9.65 -20.40 17.20
C ASN A 12 -8.31 -21.06 16.81
N ILE A 13 -7.62 -21.68 17.77
CA ILE A 13 -6.37 -22.45 17.53
C ILE A 13 -6.56 -23.59 16.50
N ASP A 14 -7.73 -24.18 16.45
CA ASP A 14 -8.06 -25.25 15.49
C ASP A 14 -8.01 -24.77 14.03
N ILE A 15 -8.17 -23.48 13.79
CA ILE A 15 -8.09 -22.88 12.45
C ILE A 15 -6.68 -22.99 11.89
N ILE A 16 -5.66 -22.79 12.72
CA ILE A 16 -4.25 -22.96 12.28
C ILE A 16 -3.98 -24.42 11.97
N ASN A 17 -4.38 -25.33 12.87
CA ASN A 17 -4.08 -26.76 12.72
C ASN A 17 -4.70 -27.34 11.45
N LYS A 18 -5.87 -26.87 11.05
CA LYS A 18 -6.57 -27.32 9.84
C LYS A 18 -6.19 -26.50 8.59
N GLY A 19 -5.99 -25.21 8.73
CA GLY A 19 -5.75 -24.30 7.62
C GLY A 19 -4.31 -24.31 7.13
N LEU A 20 -3.34 -24.42 8.03
CA LEU A 20 -1.92 -24.40 7.65
C LEU A 20 -1.52 -25.53 6.68
N PRO A 21 -1.96 -26.79 6.87
CA PRO A 21 -1.72 -27.86 5.91
C PRO A 21 -2.32 -27.55 4.52
N GLN A 22 -3.53 -26.96 4.48
CA GLN A 22 -4.19 -26.62 3.23
C GLN A 22 -3.40 -25.56 2.43
N LEU A 23 -2.90 -24.51 3.12
CA LEU A 23 -2.07 -23.50 2.48
C LEU A 23 -0.71 -24.06 2.02
N LYS A 24 -0.13 -24.98 2.80
CA LYS A 24 1.12 -25.67 2.42
C LYS A 24 0.97 -26.53 1.17
N GLN A 25 -0.17 -27.20 1.01
CA GLN A 25 -0.47 -27.97 -0.21
C GLN A 25 -0.50 -27.10 -1.47
N LEU A 26 -0.88 -25.83 -1.34
CA LEU A 26 -0.86 -24.86 -2.44
C LEU A 26 0.52 -24.21 -2.63
N GLN A 27 1.58 -24.79 -2.04
CA GLN A 27 2.98 -24.36 -2.21
C GLN A 27 3.19 -22.88 -1.89
N CYS A 28 2.56 -22.37 -0.81
CA CYS A 28 2.81 -21.02 -0.37
C CYS A 28 4.29 -20.79 -0.05
N HIS A 29 4.87 -19.79 -0.66
CA HIS A 29 6.26 -19.38 -0.44
C HIS A 29 6.43 -18.78 0.96
N THR A 30 5.48 -17.95 1.35
CA THR A 30 5.41 -17.32 2.67
C THR A 30 3.97 -17.43 3.19
N ILE A 31 3.80 -17.71 4.48
CA ILE A 31 2.49 -17.72 5.14
C ILE A 31 2.54 -16.75 6.32
N TYR A 32 1.68 -15.76 6.29
CA TYR A 32 1.47 -14.81 7.37
C TYR A 32 0.38 -15.30 8.30
N ILE A 33 0.68 -15.41 9.58
CA ILE A 33 -0.27 -15.84 10.60
C ILE A 33 -0.49 -14.66 11.53
N GLU A 34 -1.74 -14.20 11.61
CA GLU A 34 -2.13 -13.15 12.55
C GLU A 34 -2.21 -13.71 13.95
N ASP A 35 -1.60 -13.05 14.91
CA ASP A 35 -1.69 -13.44 16.30
C ASP A 35 -3.01 -12.95 16.91
N LYS A 36 -3.55 -13.73 17.85
CA LYS A 36 -4.82 -13.44 18.54
C LYS A 36 -4.76 -12.12 19.33
N GLU A 37 -3.57 -11.78 19.83
CA GLU A 37 -3.35 -10.57 20.64
C GLU A 37 -3.05 -9.33 19.81
N ASP A 38 -2.78 -9.49 18.51
CA ASP A 38 -2.42 -8.38 17.64
C ASP A 38 -3.66 -7.59 17.17
N LYS A 39 -3.95 -6.50 17.87
CA LYS A 39 -5.02 -5.56 17.50
C LYS A 39 -4.70 -4.77 16.22
N GLU A 40 -3.43 -4.57 15.93
CA GLU A 40 -2.95 -3.75 14.81
C GLU A 40 -2.86 -4.50 13.48
N ARG A 41 -3.10 -5.81 13.50
CA ARG A 41 -3.05 -6.66 12.29
C ARG A 41 -1.72 -6.54 11.54
N LEU A 42 -0.61 -6.63 12.26
CA LEU A 42 0.72 -6.49 11.67
C LEU A 42 1.01 -7.57 10.61
N ALA A 43 0.56 -8.80 10.82
CA ALA A 43 0.71 -9.87 9.85
C ALA A 43 -0.09 -9.59 8.57
N TRP A 44 -1.32 -9.07 8.69
CA TRP A 44 -2.12 -8.62 7.55
C TRP A 44 -1.44 -7.49 6.78
N LYS A 45 -0.96 -6.47 7.49
CA LYS A 45 -0.24 -5.34 6.87
C LYS A 45 0.98 -5.82 6.09
N ARG A 46 1.76 -6.73 6.66
CA ARG A 46 2.93 -7.34 5.99
C ARG A 46 2.50 -8.16 4.76
N PHE A 47 1.49 -9.02 4.92
CA PHE A 47 0.94 -9.79 3.82
C PHE A 47 0.56 -8.90 2.63
N VAL A 48 -0.26 -7.88 2.88
CA VAL A 48 -0.71 -6.94 1.83
C VAL A 48 0.44 -6.15 1.20
N SER A 49 1.43 -5.74 2.00
CA SER A 49 2.59 -4.97 1.51
C SER A 49 3.54 -5.80 0.64
N GLU A 50 3.65 -7.11 0.92
CA GLU A 50 4.54 -8.00 0.18
C GLU A 50 3.98 -8.44 -1.17
N LEU A 51 2.66 -8.42 -1.34
CA LEU A 51 2.01 -8.79 -2.59
C LEU A 51 2.44 -7.89 -3.74
N GLY A 52 3.15 -8.49 -4.70
CA GLY A 52 3.61 -7.86 -5.94
C GLY A 52 2.69 -8.09 -7.12
N GLU A 53 3.02 -7.47 -8.26
CA GLU A 53 2.28 -7.68 -9.51
C GLU A 53 2.38 -9.13 -9.98
N GLY A 54 1.23 -9.75 -10.29
CA GLY A 54 1.15 -11.12 -10.78
C GLY A 54 1.38 -12.20 -9.71
N ASP A 55 1.44 -11.86 -8.41
CA ASP A 55 1.49 -12.84 -7.33
C ASP A 55 0.13 -13.50 -7.09
N VAL A 56 0.13 -14.58 -6.30
CA VAL A 56 -1.08 -15.30 -5.86
C VAL A 56 -1.27 -15.07 -4.37
N ALA A 57 -2.38 -14.44 -4.02
CA ALA A 57 -2.83 -14.28 -2.64
C ALA A 57 -3.72 -15.46 -2.24
N ILE A 58 -3.30 -16.24 -1.25
CA ILE A 58 -4.00 -17.43 -0.79
C ILE A 58 -4.54 -17.19 0.62
N LEU A 59 -5.86 -17.22 0.73
CA LEU A 59 -6.60 -17.02 1.97
C LEU A 59 -7.22 -18.33 2.41
N LEU A 60 -7.38 -18.53 3.71
CA LEU A 60 -8.12 -19.68 4.22
C LEU A 60 -9.62 -19.55 3.88
N SER A 61 -10.23 -18.42 4.24
CA SER A 61 -11.58 -18.02 3.83
C SER A 61 -11.71 -16.49 3.91
N PHE A 62 -12.69 -15.91 3.24
CA PHE A 62 -12.98 -14.48 3.33
C PHE A 62 -13.39 -14.08 4.74
N ASN A 63 -14.25 -14.89 5.39
CA ASN A 63 -14.66 -14.63 6.76
C ASN A 63 -13.49 -14.71 7.76
N ASN A 64 -12.46 -15.51 7.48
CA ASN A 64 -11.25 -15.56 8.28
C ASN A 64 -10.33 -14.35 8.02
N ALA A 65 -10.16 -13.97 6.77
CA ALA A 65 -9.19 -12.96 6.38
C ALA A 65 -9.68 -11.53 6.64
N PHE A 66 -10.96 -11.26 6.40
CA PHE A 66 -11.50 -9.90 6.46
C PHE A 66 -12.37 -9.67 7.70
N LYS A 67 -12.17 -8.55 8.36
CA LYS A 67 -12.99 -8.16 9.53
C LYS A 67 -14.22 -7.34 9.12
N SER A 68 -14.17 -6.68 7.96
CA SER A 68 -15.25 -5.83 7.44
C SER A 68 -15.36 -5.90 5.92
N PHE A 69 -16.47 -5.37 5.41
CA PHE A 69 -16.66 -5.23 3.97
C PHE A 69 -15.69 -4.22 3.35
N SER A 70 -15.36 -3.16 4.06
CA SER A 70 -14.37 -2.16 3.62
C SER A 70 -12.98 -2.77 3.43
N ASP A 71 -12.58 -3.66 4.35
CA ASP A 71 -11.32 -4.41 4.30
C ASP A 71 -11.26 -5.32 3.05
N LEU A 72 -12.35 -6.03 2.76
CA LEU A 72 -12.48 -6.81 1.53
C LEU A 72 -12.38 -5.92 0.29
N MET A 73 -13.11 -4.82 0.24
CA MET A 73 -13.11 -3.92 -0.91
C MET A 73 -11.73 -3.32 -1.18
N PHE A 74 -11.01 -2.94 -0.12
CA PHE A 74 -9.63 -2.49 -0.23
C PHE A 74 -8.74 -3.57 -0.84
N PHE A 75 -8.82 -4.79 -0.33
CA PHE A 75 -8.03 -5.92 -0.82
C PHE A 75 -8.33 -6.25 -2.28
N LEU A 76 -9.60 -6.27 -2.67
CA LEU A 76 -10.00 -6.50 -4.07
C LEU A 76 -9.48 -5.42 -5.02
N LYS A 77 -9.53 -4.14 -4.62
CA LYS A 77 -8.96 -3.03 -5.39
C LYS A 77 -7.44 -3.17 -5.56
N LEU A 78 -6.75 -3.57 -4.48
CA LEU A 78 -5.31 -3.82 -4.54
C LEU A 78 -4.99 -4.96 -5.50
N CYS A 79 -5.68 -6.08 -5.37
CA CYS A 79 -5.46 -7.27 -6.20
C CYS A 79 -5.77 -7.00 -7.67
N SER A 80 -6.87 -6.30 -7.96
CA SER A 80 -7.21 -5.89 -9.33
C SER A 80 -6.14 -4.96 -9.92
N GLY A 81 -5.69 -3.96 -9.16
CA GLY A 81 -4.69 -2.99 -9.62
C GLY A 81 -3.30 -3.59 -9.86
N LYS A 82 -2.95 -4.66 -9.17
CA LYS A 82 -1.67 -5.38 -9.30
C LYS A 82 -1.78 -6.71 -10.06
N ARG A 83 -2.95 -7.04 -10.60
CA ARG A 83 -3.21 -8.33 -11.28
C ARG A 83 -2.87 -9.54 -10.41
N ILE A 84 -3.20 -9.46 -9.12
CA ILE A 84 -2.96 -10.53 -8.16
C ILE A 84 -4.12 -11.53 -8.25
N ARG A 85 -3.80 -12.81 -8.43
CA ARG A 85 -4.77 -13.90 -8.35
C ARG A 85 -5.16 -14.13 -6.89
N ILE A 86 -6.45 -14.31 -6.63
CA ILE A 86 -6.99 -14.56 -5.30
C ILE A 86 -7.50 -15.98 -5.23
N ILE A 87 -7.04 -16.75 -4.24
CA ILE A 87 -7.53 -18.09 -3.94
C ILE A 87 -8.05 -18.09 -2.51
N SER A 88 -9.31 -18.50 -2.31
CA SER A 88 -9.89 -18.73 -1.00
C SER A 88 -10.24 -20.22 -0.88
N VAL A 89 -9.51 -20.95 -0.01
CA VAL A 89 -9.52 -22.41 0.01
C VAL A 89 -10.85 -22.96 0.50
N GLN A 90 -11.35 -22.46 1.63
CA GLN A 90 -12.61 -22.94 2.23
C GLN A 90 -13.85 -22.42 1.50
N ASP A 91 -13.75 -21.26 0.87
CA ASP A 91 -14.84 -20.71 0.05
C ASP A 91 -14.85 -21.33 -1.37
N ALA A 92 -13.87 -22.19 -1.68
CA ALA A 92 -13.68 -22.79 -3.00
C ALA A 92 -13.69 -21.75 -4.14
N LEU A 93 -12.99 -20.63 -3.94
CA LEU A 93 -12.94 -19.50 -4.86
C LEU A 93 -11.54 -19.33 -5.42
N ASP A 94 -11.47 -19.16 -6.72
CA ASP A 94 -10.26 -18.82 -7.46
C ASP A 94 -10.59 -17.76 -8.52
N SER A 95 -9.94 -16.63 -8.45
CA SER A 95 -10.21 -15.51 -9.38
C SER A 95 -9.80 -15.79 -10.84
N SER A 96 -9.03 -16.85 -11.11
CA SER A 96 -8.70 -17.32 -12.47
C SER A 96 -9.44 -18.59 -12.88
N ASP A 97 -10.36 -19.09 -12.07
CA ASP A 97 -11.19 -20.30 -12.34
C ASP A 97 -10.39 -21.57 -12.64
N GLU A 98 -9.11 -21.64 -12.27
CA GLU A 98 -8.26 -22.80 -12.57
C GLU A 98 -8.43 -23.93 -11.55
N LEU A 99 -8.46 -23.59 -10.23
CA LEU A 99 -8.58 -24.57 -9.16
C LEU A 99 -10.02 -25.03 -8.92
N PHE A 100 -10.98 -24.15 -9.18
CA PHE A 100 -12.41 -24.41 -8.93
C PHE A 100 -13.28 -24.06 -10.16
N PRO A 101 -13.10 -24.74 -11.29
CA PRO A 101 -13.68 -24.31 -12.58
C PRO A 101 -15.21 -24.42 -12.68
N HIS A 102 -15.86 -24.99 -11.68
CA HIS A 102 -17.32 -25.16 -11.66
C HIS A 102 -18.03 -24.38 -10.57
N GLN A 103 -17.29 -23.53 -9.85
CA GLN A 103 -17.87 -22.69 -8.81
C GLN A 103 -18.46 -21.42 -9.41
N GLY A 104 -19.79 -21.41 -9.52
CA GLY A 104 -20.50 -20.25 -10.10
C GLY A 104 -20.44 -19.02 -9.21
N THR A 105 -20.82 -17.88 -9.77
CA THR A 105 -20.97 -16.57 -9.11
C THR A 105 -21.69 -16.63 -7.76
N GLN A 106 -22.54 -17.65 -7.57
CA GLN A 106 -23.31 -17.85 -6.35
C GLN A 106 -22.45 -18.18 -5.13
N CYS A 107 -21.32 -18.90 -5.32
CA CYS A 107 -20.36 -19.15 -4.23
C CYS A 107 -19.67 -17.85 -3.78
N ILE A 108 -19.33 -17.00 -4.72
CA ILE A 108 -18.75 -15.66 -4.44
C ILE A 108 -19.75 -14.81 -3.65
N LEU A 109 -21.00 -14.76 -4.10
CA LEU A 109 -22.07 -14.02 -3.41
C LEU A 109 -22.34 -14.57 -2.03
N SER A 110 -22.33 -15.90 -1.86
CA SER A 110 -22.53 -16.53 -0.55
C SER A 110 -21.37 -16.25 0.42
N ALA A 111 -20.12 -16.27 -0.08
CA ALA A 111 -18.94 -15.94 0.71
C ALA A 111 -18.98 -14.47 1.17
N ILE A 112 -19.34 -13.55 0.28
CA ILE A 112 -19.50 -12.13 0.59
C ILE A 112 -20.67 -11.90 1.55
N ALA A 113 -21.82 -12.56 1.34
CA ALA A 113 -23.00 -12.42 2.18
C ALA A 113 -22.77 -13.02 3.60
N GLY A 114 -21.95 -14.04 3.73
CA GLY A 114 -21.54 -14.65 5.00
C GLY A 114 -20.59 -13.78 5.83
N MET A 115 -20.06 -12.71 5.27
CA MET A 115 -19.18 -11.79 6.01
C MET A 115 -20.00 -10.94 6.99
N SER A 116 -19.53 -10.96 8.25
CA SER A 116 -20.19 -10.16 9.29
C SER A 116 -20.02 -8.67 9.04
N THR A 117 -21.16 -7.94 8.98
CA THR A 117 -21.18 -6.48 8.82
C THR A 117 -20.87 -5.71 10.10
N LYS A 118 -20.38 -6.40 11.15
CA LYS A 118 -20.37 -5.87 12.53
C LYS A 118 -19.36 -4.75 12.81
N ASN A 119 -18.47 -4.37 11.91
CA ASN A 119 -17.48 -3.32 12.21
C ASN A 119 -17.21 -2.40 11.02
N ALA A 120 -18.23 -1.69 10.56
CA ALA A 120 -18.06 -0.73 9.46
C ALA A 120 -17.27 0.55 9.85
N GLY A 121 -16.98 0.76 11.15
CA GLY A 121 -16.40 2.00 11.67
C GLY A 121 -14.89 2.02 11.88
N GLU A 122 -14.23 0.86 12.01
CA GLU A 122 -12.81 0.81 12.41
C GLU A 122 -11.80 0.75 11.24
N TYR A 123 -12.25 0.71 9.99
CA TYR A 123 -11.41 0.43 8.81
C TYR A 123 -11.11 1.62 7.91
N ASP A 124 -11.74 2.76 8.15
CA ASP A 124 -11.34 4.02 7.50
C ASP A 124 -9.88 4.41 7.84
N ASP A 125 -9.38 3.94 8.98
CA ASP A 125 -8.04 4.30 9.47
C ASP A 125 -6.91 3.66 8.66
N PHE A 126 -7.00 2.38 8.26
CA PHE A 126 -5.90 1.73 7.52
C PHE A 126 -5.83 2.17 6.05
N GLU A 127 -6.97 2.30 5.36
CA GLU A 127 -7.01 2.87 4.02
C GLU A 127 -6.57 4.34 4.07
N ALA A 128 -6.98 5.08 5.10
CA ALA A 128 -6.53 6.45 5.35
C ALA A 128 -5.02 6.50 5.65
N GLU A 129 -4.46 5.57 6.40
CA GLU A 129 -3.03 5.50 6.72
C GLU A 129 -2.20 5.19 5.46
N LEU A 130 -2.58 4.19 4.66
CA LEU A 130 -1.92 3.87 3.38
C LEU A 130 -2.01 5.00 2.36
N ILE A 131 -3.18 5.66 2.27
CA ILE A 131 -3.36 6.85 1.43
C ILE A 131 -2.52 8.00 1.98
N SER A 132 -2.43 8.15 3.31
CA SER A 132 -1.62 9.17 3.94
C SER A 132 -0.13 8.95 3.71
N GLU A 133 0.36 7.72 3.77
CA GLU A 133 1.76 7.37 3.48
C GLU A 133 2.12 7.63 2.02
N LYS A 134 1.29 7.21 1.08
CA LYS A 134 1.47 7.53 -0.35
C LYS A 134 1.43 9.04 -0.60
N ARG A 135 0.59 9.79 0.11
CA ARG A 135 0.54 11.26 0.05
C ARG A 135 1.80 11.87 0.66
N LYS A 136 2.29 11.35 1.80
CA LYS A 136 3.55 11.78 2.43
C LYS A 136 4.73 11.54 1.50
N GLU A 137 4.81 10.38 0.87
CA GLU A 137 5.88 10.04 -0.07
C GLU A 137 5.86 10.95 -1.32
N LYS A 138 4.68 11.15 -1.93
CA LYS A 138 4.52 12.10 -3.04
C LYS A 138 4.92 13.53 -2.65
N LYS A 139 4.55 13.94 -1.44
CA LYS A 139 4.88 15.25 -0.89
C LYS A 139 6.38 15.38 -0.66
N LEU A 140 7.02 14.35 -0.13
CA LEU A 140 8.46 14.31 0.09
C LEU A 140 9.24 14.35 -1.23
N LYS A 141 8.82 13.58 -2.24
CA LYS A 141 9.40 13.64 -3.60
C LYS A 141 9.30 15.05 -4.19
N LYS A 142 8.15 15.68 -4.00
CA LYS A 142 7.93 17.07 -4.45
C LYS A 142 8.81 18.08 -3.70
N TYR A 143 9.00 17.90 -2.40
CA TYR A 143 9.89 18.74 -1.59
C TYR A 143 11.34 18.61 -2.04
N ARG A 144 11.84 17.38 -2.22
CA ARG A 144 13.19 17.13 -2.76
C ARG A 144 13.39 17.79 -4.12
N MET A 145 12.38 17.73 -4.99
CA MET A 145 12.44 18.41 -6.30
C MET A 145 12.58 19.92 -6.15
N VAL A 146 11.83 20.58 -5.25
CA VAL A 146 11.94 22.00 -4.97
C VAL A 146 13.35 22.34 -4.51
N ILE A 147 13.89 21.61 -3.55
CA ILE A 147 15.22 21.85 -2.97
C ILE A 147 16.31 21.69 -4.03
N ASN A 148 16.26 20.58 -4.80
CA ASN A 148 17.25 20.30 -5.83
C ASN A 148 17.24 21.37 -6.93
N MET A 149 16.06 21.79 -7.37
CA MET A 149 15.94 22.85 -8.39
C MET A 149 16.44 24.19 -7.85
N TYR A 150 16.12 24.54 -6.60
CA TYR A 150 16.58 25.78 -6.00
C TYR A 150 18.11 25.80 -5.86
N ASN A 151 18.71 24.71 -5.39
CA ASN A 151 20.16 24.56 -5.28
C ASN A 151 20.86 24.57 -6.66
N ALA A 152 20.17 24.07 -7.69
CA ALA A 152 20.64 24.13 -9.07
C ALA A 152 20.48 25.53 -9.72
N GLY A 153 19.97 26.52 -8.99
CA GLY A 153 19.86 27.91 -9.46
C GLY A 153 18.61 28.23 -10.28
N TYR A 154 17.62 27.33 -10.32
CA TYR A 154 16.36 27.65 -11.01
C TYR A 154 15.60 28.77 -10.31
N SER A 155 14.94 29.60 -11.09
CA SER A 155 14.09 30.67 -10.57
C SER A 155 12.85 30.12 -9.87
N ILE A 156 12.30 30.86 -8.91
CA ILE A 156 11.05 30.46 -8.21
C ILE A 156 9.90 30.21 -9.20
N ARG A 157 9.84 30.96 -10.31
CA ARG A 157 8.81 30.75 -11.35
C ARG A 157 8.98 29.42 -12.07
N GLU A 158 10.20 29.03 -12.41
CA GLU A 158 10.49 27.72 -13.04
C GLU A 158 10.19 26.57 -12.08
N ILE A 159 10.56 26.70 -10.79
CA ILE A 159 10.24 25.73 -9.77
C ILE A 159 8.72 25.58 -9.64
N MET A 160 7.97 26.70 -9.61
CA MET A 160 6.49 26.64 -9.57
C MET A 160 5.93 25.88 -10.77
N SER A 161 6.39 26.21 -11.98
CA SER A 161 5.93 25.55 -13.21
C SER A 161 6.18 24.05 -13.22
N LYS A 162 7.37 23.60 -12.80
CA LYS A 162 7.76 22.19 -12.78
C LYS A 162 7.11 21.38 -11.63
N THR A 163 6.93 22.03 -10.48
CA THR A 163 6.39 21.35 -9.30
C THR A 163 4.87 21.50 -9.14
N GLY A 164 4.23 22.36 -9.94
CA GLY A 164 2.79 22.62 -9.88
C GLY A 164 2.35 23.35 -8.61
N TYR A 165 3.22 24.10 -7.96
CA TYR A 165 2.82 25.00 -6.88
C TYR A 165 2.22 26.28 -7.45
N ARG A 166 1.04 26.67 -6.92
CA ARG A 166 0.34 27.90 -7.39
C ARG A 166 0.87 29.19 -6.77
N GLY A 167 1.64 29.10 -5.68
CA GLY A 167 2.12 30.26 -4.96
C GLY A 167 3.57 30.16 -4.53
N LYS A 168 4.32 31.28 -4.61
CA LYS A 168 5.71 31.40 -4.18
C LYS A 168 5.90 31.04 -2.70
N SER A 169 4.93 31.41 -1.85
CA SER A 169 4.96 31.16 -0.40
C SER A 169 5.12 29.67 -0.06
N ASN A 170 4.56 28.77 -0.87
CA ASN A 170 4.70 27.35 -0.66
C ASN A 170 6.12 26.85 -0.92
N ILE A 171 6.82 27.44 -1.91
CA ILE A 171 8.21 27.09 -2.19
C ILE A 171 9.10 27.60 -1.07
N TYR A 172 8.96 28.87 -0.66
CA TYR A 172 9.72 29.42 0.46
C TYR A 172 9.49 28.66 1.75
N ARG A 173 8.25 28.21 2.02
CA ARG A 173 7.96 27.37 3.18
C ARG A 173 8.70 26.04 3.14
N VAL A 174 8.81 25.40 1.96
CA VAL A 174 9.58 24.14 1.81
C VAL A 174 11.06 24.42 2.04
N LEU A 175 11.63 25.46 1.43
CA LEU A 175 13.04 25.82 1.59
C LEU A 175 13.38 26.13 3.04
N HIS A 176 12.53 26.90 3.73
CA HIS A 176 12.68 27.19 5.15
C HIS A 176 12.59 25.96 6.04
N MET A 177 11.63 25.06 5.76
CA MET A 177 11.45 23.80 6.51
C MET A 177 12.69 22.90 6.48
N TYR A 178 13.46 22.96 5.38
CA TYR A 178 14.68 22.18 5.20
C TYR A 178 15.96 23.00 5.41
N ASN A 179 15.86 24.16 6.04
CA ASN A 179 16.99 25.07 6.35
C ASN A 179 17.86 25.40 5.13
N VAL A 180 17.24 25.53 3.97
CA VAL A 180 17.94 25.95 2.74
C VAL A 180 18.17 27.45 2.85
N GLU A 181 19.43 27.89 2.80
CA GLU A 181 19.78 29.30 2.80
C GLU A 181 19.16 30.00 1.58
N LEU A 182 18.28 30.95 1.86
CA LEU A 182 17.69 31.78 0.81
C LEU A 182 18.74 32.81 0.41
N GLY A 183 19.39 32.59 -0.74
CA GLY A 183 20.21 33.66 -1.36
C GLY A 183 19.30 34.84 -1.63
N TYR A 184 19.69 36.02 -1.13
CA TYR A 184 19.02 37.26 -1.52
C TYR A 184 18.97 37.36 -3.04
N PRO A 185 17.91 37.86 -3.65
CA PRO A 185 17.83 38.06 -5.07
C PRO A 185 18.79 39.18 -5.47
N THR A 186 20.07 38.88 -5.54
CA THR A 186 21.01 39.69 -6.29
C THR A 186 20.63 39.51 -7.76
N MET A 187 20.37 40.63 -8.40
CA MET A 187 19.99 40.76 -9.80
C MET A 187 20.76 39.76 -10.69
N VAL A 188 19.98 39.05 -11.55
CA VAL A 188 20.47 38.27 -12.69
C VAL A 188 21.42 37.12 -12.31
N ARG A 189 20.87 36.00 -11.95
CA ARG A 189 21.59 34.71 -12.09
C ARG A 189 21.59 34.35 -13.58
N THR A 190 22.63 34.72 -14.28
CA THR A 190 23.02 34.10 -15.55
C THR A 190 23.33 32.65 -15.28
N ARG A 191 22.84 31.76 -16.15
CA ARG A 191 23.04 30.30 -16.12
C ARG A 191 24.50 29.90 -16.15
N PRO A 192 24.74 28.61 -15.97
CA PRO A 192 24.79 27.83 -14.73
C PRO A 192 26.23 27.77 -14.28
N PHE A 193 26.42 27.77 -13.00
CA PHE A 193 27.71 27.39 -12.42
C PHE A 193 27.85 25.89 -12.59
N GLU A 194 28.63 25.44 -13.54
CA GLU A 194 29.19 24.09 -13.57
C GLU A 194 30.20 24.00 -12.42
N GLY A 195 29.86 23.30 -11.36
CA GLY A 195 30.82 23.04 -10.31
C GLY A 195 30.16 22.78 -8.94
N ASN A 196 30.31 21.54 -8.50
CA ASN A 196 30.09 21.03 -7.17
C ASN A 196 28.65 20.88 -6.67
N VAL A 197 28.09 19.76 -7.04
CA VAL A 197 27.02 19.11 -6.28
C VAL A 197 27.60 18.68 -4.93
N ILE A 198 27.38 19.47 -3.90
CA ILE A 198 27.57 19.02 -2.52
C ILE A 198 26.42 18.08 -2.22
N GLN A 199 26.71 16.78 -2.25
CA GLN A 199 25.85 15.77 -1.65
C GLN A 199 25.82 16.04 -0.15
N ARG A 200 24.80 16.76 0.32
CA ARG A 200 24.43 16.74 1.74
C ARG A 200 23.42 15.63 1.92
N ASN A 201 23.85 14.61 2.64
CA ASN A 201 23.03 13.49 3.09
C ASN A 201 21.78 14.05 3.80
N LEU A 202 20.61 13.64 3.32
CA LEU A 202 19.33 13.69 4.01
C LEU A 202 19.00 12.29 4.50
#